data_a42956b34c5e949194b31bacf8e0ad68
#
_entry.id   a42956b34c5e949194b31bacf8e0ad68
#
_cell.length_a   1.000
_cell.length_b   1.000
_cell.length_c   1.000
_cell.angle_alpha   90.00
_cell.angle_beta   90.00
_cell.angle_gamma   90.00
#
_symmetry.space_group_name_H-M   'P 1'
#
loop_
_entity.id
_entity.type
_entity.pdbx_description
1 polymer ?
#
loop_
_entity_poly.entity_id
_entity_poly.type
_entity_poly.pdbx_seq_one_letter_code
_entity_poly.pdbx_strand_id
1 'polypeptide(L)'
;IRTNHSIADAAALAIYSPAGIIVHTGDFKVDYTPVYGDPIDLQRLGELGKKGVLALMCDSTNALRPGFTMSERTVGATFEKIFNDNKNSRIIIATFASNVDRVQQIINSAVKYGRKVCVEGRSMVNIIEVAEDLDYLKIPDGTLIETDEMKNYTPEQIVLITTGSQGESMAALSRMAANLHRKVSIQPGDCVVFSSTPIPGNEKSVAKVINELGICLLYTSDAA
;
A
#
# COMPACT_ATOMS: atom_id res chain seq x y z
N ILE A 1 -1.03 -13.61 -18.73
CA ILE A 1 -2.45 -13.46 -18.34
C ILE A 1 -2.49 -12.35 -17.33
N ARG A 2 -3.32 -11.33 -17.57
CA ARG A 2 -3.49 -10.22 -16.63
C ARG A 2 -4.13 -10.68 -15.34
N THR A 3 -3.53 -10.30 -14.21
CA THR A 3 -4.09 -10.49 -12.86
C THR A 3 -4.22 -9.14 -12.14
N ASN A 4 -4.92 -9.09 -11.03
CA ASN A 4 -4.90 -7.95 -10.11
C ASN A 4 -4.06 -8.30 -8.88
N HIS A 5 -3.23 -7.39 -8.47
CA HIS A 5 -2.50 -7.42 -7.20
C HIS A 5 -2.21 -5.99 -6.75
N SER A 6 -1.38 -5.82 -5.72
CA SER A 6 -0.98 -4.50 -5.22
C SER A 6 -0.01 -3.75 -6.14
N ILE A 7 0.69 -4.46 -7.02
CA ILE A 7 1.61 -3.87 -8.00
C ILE A 7 0.93 -3.76 -9.37
N ALA A 8 1.23 -2.67 -10.09
CA ALA A 8 0.76 -2.49 -11.46
C ALA A 8 1.24 -3.63 -12.37
N ASP A 9 0.46 -3.95 -13.40
CA ASP A 9 0.75 -4.97 -14.42
C ASP A 9 1.09 -6.36 -13.86
N ALA A 10 0.52 -6.74 -12.73
CA ALA A 10 0.63 -8.09 -12.22
C ALA A 10 0.18 -9.13 -13.27
N ALA A 11 0.94 -10.20 -13.42
CA ALA A 11 0.71 -11.19 -14.47
C ALA A 11 0.85 -12.64 -13.98
N ALA A 12 -0.08 -13.48 -14.42
CA ALA A 12 0.04 -14.93 -14.35
C ALA A 12 0.69 -15.49 -15.64
N LEU A 13 1.34 -16.61 -15.52
CA LEU A 13 1.99 -17.29 -16.63
C LEU A 13 1.23 -18.56 -17.02
N ALA A 14 1.06 -18.79 -18.33
CA ALA A 14 0.65 -20.07 -18.89
C ALA A 14 1.82 -20.64 -19.69
N ILE A 15 2.40 -21.71 -19.21
CA ILE A 15 3.57 -22.37 -19.81
C ILE A 15 3.09 -23.58 -20.57
N TYR A 16 3.31 -23.57 -21.89
CA TYR A 16 2.97 -24.69 -22.74
C TYR A 16 4.19 -25.59 -22.91
N SER A 17 4.07 -26.83 -22.52
CA SER A 17 5.12 -27.84 -22.66
C SER A 17 4.61 -29.07 -23.43
N PRO A 18 5.51 -29.93 -23.92
CA PRO A 18 5.09 -31.21 -24.52
C PRO A 18 4.30 -32.13 -23.57
N ALA A 19 4.48 -31.99 -22.26
CA ALA A 19 3.77 -32.75 -21.25
C ALA A 19 2.38 -32.19 -20.91
N GLY A 20 2.11 -30.90 -21.19
CA GLY A 20 0.85 -30.23 -20.88
C GLY A 20 1.01 -28.77 -20.52
N ILE A 21 -0.07 -28.15 -20.10
CA ILE A 21 -0.11 -26.74 -19.72
C ILE A 21 0.10 -26.60 -18.21
N ILE A 22 1.04 -25.75 -17.81
CA ILE A 22 1.26 -25.36 -16.42
C ILE A 22 0.82 -23.90 -16.28
N VAL A 23 0.01 -23.60 -15.26
CA VAL A 23 -0.39 -22.24 -14.94
C VAL A 23 0.23 -21.84 -13.60
N HIS A 24 0.95 -20.71 -13.58
CA HIS A 24 1.48 -20.08 -12.39
C HIS A 24 0.79 -18.73 -12.22
N THR A 25 0.02 -18.56 -11.14
CA THR A 25 -0.83 -17.36 -10.97
C THR A 25 -0.03 -16.11 -10.64
N GLY A 26 1.20 -16.24 -10.13
CA GLY A 26 1.81 -15.17 -9.36
C GLY A 26 0.98 -14.86 -8.12
N ASP A 27 1.28 -13.77 -7.45
CA ASP A 27 0.42 -13.22 -6.41
C ASP A 27 -0.79 -12.56 -7.09
N PHE A 28 -1.99 -12.84 -6.61
CA PHE A 28 -3.19 -12.30 -7.22
C PHE A 28 -4.34 -12.11 -6.23
N LYS A 29 -5.27 -11.24 -6.59
CA LYS A 29 -6.62 -11.19 -6.02
C LYS A 29 -7.65 -11.12 -7.14
N VAL A 30 -8.86 -11.59 -6.88
CA VAL A 30 -9.99 -11.42 -7.79
C VAL A 30 -10.69 -10.13 -7.40
N ASP A 31 -10.40 -9.04 -8.12
CA ASP A 31 -11.06 -7.75 -7.97
C ASP A 31 -11.83 -7.41 -9.24
N TYR A 32 -13.16 -7.37 -9.14
CA TYR A 32 -14.04 -7.02 -10.26
C TYR A 32 -14.19 -5.51 -10.46
N THR A 33 -13.74 -4.72 -9.53
CA THR A 33 -13.83 -3.25 -9.54
C THR A 33 -12.51 -2.62 -9.11
N PRO A 34 -11.39 -2.94 -9.80
CA PRO A 34 -10.10 -2.36 -9.47
C PRO A 34 -10.18 -0.82 -9.56
N VAL A 35 -9.29 -0.14 -8.84
CA VAL A 35 -9.22 1.33 -8.87
C VAL A 35 -8.64 1.80 -10.20
N TYR A 36 -7.59 1.13 -10.66
CA TYR A 36 -6.92 1.38 -11.93
C TYR A 36 -6.79 0.09 -12.72
N GLY A 37 -6.70 0.24 -14.04
CA GLY A 37 -6.57 -0.89 -14.97
C GLY A 37 -7.85 -1.70 -15.10
N ASP A 38 -7.70 -2.86 -15.71
CA ASP A 38 -8.81 -3.79 -16.00
C ASP A 38 -8.89 -4.91 -14.94
N PRO A 39 -10.06 -5.54 -14.77
CA PRO A 39 -10.19 -6.73 -13.94
C PRO A 39 -9.29 -7.88 -14.39
N ILE A 40 -9.05 -8.84 -13.49
CA ILE A 40 -8.35 -10.09 -13.79
C ILE A 40 -9.01 -10.80 -15.01
N ASP A 41 -8.16 -11.34 -15.91
CA ASP A 41 -8.62 -12.04 -17.13
C ASP A 41 -9.09 -13.46 -16.79
N LEU A 42 -10.26 -13.57 -16.18
CA LEU A 42 -10.89 -14.87 -15.88
C LEU A 42 -11.30 -15.63 -17.13
N GLN A 43 -11.60 -14.91 -18.24
CA GLN A 43 -11.93 -15.57 -19.51
C GLN A 43 -10.74 -16.41 -19.97
N ARG A 44 -9.54 -15.83 -19.97
CA ARG A 44 -8.33 -16.54 -20.37
C ARG A 44 -8.02 -17.74 -19.49
N LEU A 45 -8.21 -17.61 -18.19
CA LEU A 45 -8.07 -18.73 -17.27
C LEU A 45 -9.08 -19.84 -17.54
N GLY A 46 -10.33 -19.47 -17.83
CA GLY A 46 -11.37 -20.43 -18.24
C GLY A 46 -11.07 -21.16 -19.54
N GLU A 47 -10.51 -20.46 -20.55
CA GLU A 47 -10.08 -21.06 -21.82
C GLU A 47 -8.94 -22.09 -21.61
N LEU A 48 -7.99 -21.81 -20.72
CA LEU A 48 -6.93 -22.74 -20.35
C LEU A 48 -7.51 -23.96 -19.63
N GLY A 49 -8.46 -23.76 -18.71
CA GLY A 49 -9.15 -24.85 -18.04
C GLY A 49 -9.84 -25.81 -19.02
N LYS A 50 -10.49 -25.27 -20.08
CA LYS A 50 -11.11 -26.09 -21.15
C LYS A 50 -10.09 -26.90 -21.97
N LYS A 51 -8.87 -26.39 -22.14
CA LYS A 51 -7.78 -27.11 -22.83
C LYS A 51 -7.16 -28.21 -21.96
N GLY A 52 -7.38 -28.18 -20.67
CA GLY A 52 -6.76 -29.04 -19.68
C GLY A 52 -5.43 -28.46 -19.16
N VAL A 53 -5.37 -28.26 -17.84
CA VAL A 53 -4.19 -27.79 -17.12
C VAL A 53 -3.55 -28.97 -16.39
N LEU A 54 -2.30 -29.24 -16.68
CA LEU A 54 -1.52 -30.32 -16.06
C LEU A 54 -1.20 -29.98 -14.59
N ALA A 55 -0.80 -28.74 -14.34
CA ALA A 55 -0.47 -28.27 -12.98
C ALA A 55 -0.86 -26.80 -12.81
N LEU A 56 -1.44 -26.49 -11.66
CA LEU A 56 -1.75 -25.15 -11.20
C LEU A 56 -0.88 -24.81 -9.99
N MET A 57 0.00 -23.83 -10.14
CA MET A 57 0.80 -23.23 -9.07
C MET A 57 0.09 -21.95 -8.65
N CYS A 58 -0.69 -22.02 -7.58
CA CYS A 58 -1.60 -20.97 -7.16
C CYS A 58 -1.09 -20.27 -5.89
N ASP A 59 -1.18 -18.95 -5.83
CA ASP A 59 -1.03 -18.20 -4.58
C ASP A 59 -2.00 -18.75 -3.53
N SER A 60 -1.47 -19.06 -2.37
CA SER A 60 -2.20 -19.63 -1.25
C SER A 60 -1.95 -18.91 0.07
N THR A 61 -1.42 -17.69 0.02
CA THR A 61 -1.02 -16.89 1.20
C THR A 61 -2.16 -16.76 2.23
N ASN A 62 -3.39 -16.56 1.77
CA ASN A 62 -4.56 -16.43 2.62
C ASN A 62 -5.52 -17.64 2.57
N ALA A 63 -5.08 -18.80 2.08
CA ALA A 63 -5.95 -19.97 1.87
C ALA A 63 -6.65 -20.48 3.13
N LEU A 64 -6.06 -20.28 4.30
CA LEU A 64 -6.64 -20.69 5.60
C LEU A 64 -7.53 -19.60 6.23
N ARG A 65 -7.61 -18.40 5.66
CA ARG A 65 -8.45 -17.33 6.19
C ARG A 65 -9.84 -17.41 5.56
N PRO A 66 -10.91 -17.50 6.35
CA PRO A 66 -12.27 -17.48 5.82
C PRO A 66 -12.62 -16.08 5.28
N GLY A 67 -13.46 -16.04 4.23
CA GLY A 67 -13.92 -14.78 3.62
C GLY A 67 -13.27 -14.48 2.28
N PHE A 68 -13.22 -13.22 1.93
CA PHE A 68 -12.67 -12.72 0.65
C PHE A 68 -11.99 -11.37 0.84
N THR A 69 -11.06 -11.05 -0.05
CA THR A 69 -10.38 -9.75 -0.08
C THR A 69 -11.30 -8.69 -0.70
N MET A 70 -11.50 -7.59 0.01
CA MET A 70 -12.29 -6.46 -0.50
C MET A 70 -11.59 -5.78 -1.68
N SER A 71 -12.40 -5.12 -2.54
CA SER A 71 -11.83 -4.31 -3.62
C SER A 71 -10.98 -3.15 -3.06
N GLU A 72 -9.91 -2.82 -3.76
CA GLU A 72 -9.04 -1.69 -3.44
C GLU A 72 -9.81 -0.35 -3.40
N ARG A 73 -10.91 -0.26 -4.15
CA ARG A 73 -11.81 0.92 -4.15
C ARG A 73 -12.37 1.24 -2.77
N THR A 74 -12.59 0.24 -1.90
CA THR A 74 -13.13 0.47 -0.55
C THR A 74 -12.13 1.22 0.35
N VAL A 75 -10.84 1.06 0.10
CA VAL A 75 -9.77 1.74 0.85
C VAL A 75 -9.81 3.25 0.60
N GLY A 76 -10.13 3.67 -0.63
CA GLY A 76 -10.27 5.09 -0.97
C GLY A 76 -11.33 5.80 -0.10
N ALA A 77 -12.49 5.15 0.13
CA ALA A 77 -13.51 5.71 1.01
C ALA A 77 -13.03 5.82 2.48
N THR A 78 -12.20 4.88 2.92
CA THR A 78 -11.59 4.94 4.26
C THR A 78 -10.60 6.10 4.38
N PHE A 79 -9.78 6.35 3.35
CA PHE A 79 -8.90 7.53 3.34
C PHE A 79 -9.69 8.83 3.41
N GLU A 80 -10.76 8.98 2.63
CA GLU A 80 -11.63 10.15 2.69
C GLU A 80 -12.13 10.41 4.12
N LYS A 81 -12.56 9.36 4.82
CA LYS A 81 -12.98 9.46 6.21
C LYS A 81 -11.81 9.87 7.12
N ILE A 82 -10.65 9.22 7.01
CA ILE A 82 -9.47 9.54 7.83
C ILE A 82 -9.07 11.01 7.65
N PHE A 83 -9.00 11.49 6.41
CA PHE A 83 -8.63 12.88 6.11
C PHE A 83 -9.66 13.86 6.66
N ASN A 84 -10.95 13.55 6.55
CA ASN A 84 -12.02 14.38 7.08
C ASN A 84 -12.00 14.46 8.62
N ASP A 85 -11.75 13.34 9.28
CA ASP A 85 -11.79 13.25 10.74
C ASP A 85 -10.52 13.82 11.39
N ASN A 86 -9.40 13.91 10.65
CA ASN A 86 -8.09 14.37 11.12
C ASN A 86 -7.64 15.67 10.45
N LYS A 87 -8.54 16.64 10.31
CA LYS A 87 -8.25 17.91 9.60
C LYS A 87 -7.13 18.72 10.25
N ASN A 88 -6.95 18.60 11.56
CA ASN A 88 -5.98 19.38 12.33
C ASN A 88 -4.71 18.59 12.68
N SER A 89 -4.54 17.38 12.14
CA SER A 89 -3.41 16.50 12.44
C SER A 89 -2.52 16.31 11.23
N ARG A 90 -1.22 16.12 11.44
CA ARG A 90 -0.36 15.50 10.44
C ARG A 90 -0.77 14.04 10.29
N ILE A 91 -0.93 13.58 9.06
CA ILE A 91 -1.32 12.20 8.77
C ILE A 91 -0.09 11.45 8.27
N ILE A 92 0.23 10.33 8.91
CA ILE A 92 1.35 9.45 8.57
C ILE A 92 0.76 8.10 8.15
N ILE A 93 0.97 7.71 6.90
CA ILE A 93 0.37 6.49 6.33
C ILE A 93 1.48 5.52 5.96
N ALA A 94 1.50 4.38 6.65
CA ALA A 94 2.40 3.28 6.33
C ALA A 94 1.71 2.29 5.39
N THR A 95 2.34 2.01 4.26
CA THR A 95 1.84 1.06 3.26
C THR A 95 2.98 0.30 2.59
N PHE A 96 2.65 -0.71 1.79
CA PHE A 96 3.64 -1.35 0.93
C PHE A 96 4.08 -0.40 -0.19
N ALA A 97 5.38 -0.30 -0.40
CA ALA A 97 5.92 0.53 -1.47
C ALA A 97 5.42 0.09 -2.86
N SER A 98 5.25 -1.22 -3.07
CA SER A 98 4.75 -1.79 -4.32
C SER A 98 3.27 -1.53 -4.59
N ASN A 99 2.50 -1.05 -3.60
CA ASN A 99 1.07 -0.79 -3.80
C ASN A 99 0.84 0.61 -4.40
N VAL A 100 1.14 0.72 -5.69
CA VAL A 100 1.07 1.97 -6.45
C VAL A 100 -0.35 2.55 -6.46
N ASP A 101 -1.36 1.69 -6.60
CA ASP A 101 -2.77 2.11 -6.57
C ASP A 101 -3.13 2.79 -5.24
N ARG A 102 -2.65 2.24 -4.13
CA ARG A 102 -2.87 2.80 -2.80
C ARG A 102 -2.15 4.12 -2.61
N VAL A 103 -0.91 4.22 -3.08
CA VAL A 103 -0.14 5.47 -3.07
C VAL A 103 -0.90 6.54 -3.86
N GLN A 104 -1.44 6.21 -5.04
CA GLN A 104 -2.25 7.15 -5.83
C GLN A 104 -3.51 7.60 -5.09
N GLN A 105 -4.20 6.69 -4.41
CA GLN A 105 -5.39 7.05 -3.62
C GLN A 105 -5.05 8.00 -2.47
N ILE A 106 -3.91 7.78 -1.80
CA ILE A 106 -3.42 8.68 -0.73
C ILE A 106 -3.10 10.07 -1.31
N ILE A 107 -2.38 10.12 -2.45
CA ILE A 107 -2.04 11.38 -3.12
C ILE A 107 -3.31 12.12 -3.55
N ASN A 108 -4.28 11.43 -4.15
CA ASN A 108 -5.57 12.03 -4.55
C ASN A 108 -6.30 12.63 -3.34
N SER A 109 -6.33 11.91 -2.21
CA SER A 109 -6.92 12.43 -0.98
C SER A 109 -6.15 13.63 -0.45
N ALA A 110 -4.81 13.60 -0.45
CA ALA A 110 -3.99 14.73 -0.03
C ALA A 110 -4.26 15.98 -0.87
N VAL A 111 -4.29 15.84 -2.19
CA VAL A 111 -4.62 16.94 -3.12
C VAL A 111 -6.02 17.50 -2.85
N LYS A 112 -7.01 16.63 -2.69
CA LYS A 112 -8.39 17.03 -2.40
C LYS A 112 -8.52 17.85 -1.12
N TYR A 113 -7.72 17.51 -0.10
CA TYR A 113 -7.70 18.23 1.18
C TYR A 113 -6.64 19.34 1.25
N GLY A 114 -6.01 19.70 0.13
CA GLY A 114 -5.01 20.78 0.04
C GLY A 114 -3.73 20.53 0.82
N ARG A 115 -3.36 19.25 1.00
CA ARG A 115 -2.17 18.85 1.76
C ARG A 115 -0.98 18.57 0.85
N LYS A 116 0.22 18.80 1.37
CA LYS A 116 1.49 18.39 0.77
C LYS A 116 1.81 16.95 1.15
N VAL A 117 2.43 16.24 0.25
CA VAL A 117 2.84 14.84 0.44
C VAL A 117 4.36 14.79 0.57
N CYS A 118 4.82 14.21 1.66
CA CYS A 118 6.22 13.86 1.87
C CYS A 118 6.37 12.34 1.84
N VAL A 119 7.47 11.83 1.33
CA VAL A 119 7.70 10.39 1.18
C VAL A 119 8.95 9.98 1.96
N GLU A 120 8.82 8.94 2.78
CA GLU A 120 9.94 8.41 3.55
C GLU A 120 10.08 6.90 3.44
N GLY A 121 11.33 6.47 3.33
CA GLY A 121 11.72 5.09 3.08
C GLY A 121 12.23 4.90 1.67
N ARG A 122 13.49 4.41 1.56
CA ARG A 122 14.20 4.29 0.27
C ARG A 122 13.40 3.54 -0.79
N SER A 123 12.78 2.42 -0.44
CA SER A 123 11.98 1.65 -1.40
C SER A 123 10.72 2.40 -1.84
N MET A 124 10.11 3.20 -0.96
CA MET A 124 8.94 4.00 -1.32
C MET A 124 9.31 5.11 -2.31
N VAL A 125 10.38 5.85 -2.04
CA VAL A 125 10.90 6.89 -2.94
C VAL A 125 11.19 6.31 -4.32
N ASN A 126 11.99 5.24 -4.39
CA ASN A 126 12.36 4.61 -5.66
C ASN A 126 11.13 4.12 -6.46
N ILE A 127 10.15 3.52 -5.79
CA ILE A 127 8.94 3.03 -6.48
C ILE A 127 8.08 4.18 -6.99
N ILE A 128 7.95 5.27 -6.24
CA ILE A 128 7.19 6.45 -6.66
C ILE A 128 7.85 7.09 -7.90
N GLU A 129 9.16 7.28 -7.89
CA GLU A 129 9.91 7.79 -9.03
C GLU A 129 9.69 6.92 -10.29
N VAL A 130 9.88 5.61 -10.18
CA VAL A 130 9.68 4.69 -11.31
C VAL A 130 8.22 4.65 -11.77
N ALA A 131 7.27 4.68 -10.83
CA ALA A 131 5.85 4.64 -11.19
C ALA A 131 5.38 5.96 -11.85
N GLU A 132 5.97 7.09 -11.50
CA GLU A 132 5.73 8.37 -12.17
C GLU A 132 6.33 8.37 -13.58
N ASP A 133 7.59 7.92 -13.73
CA ASP A 133 8.27 7.80 -15.03
C ASP A 133 7.51 6.86 -16.00
N LEU A 134 6.91 5.80 -15.48
CA LEU A 134 6.11 4.84 -16.26
C LEU A 134 4.62 5.22 -16.39
N ASP A 135 4.25 6.41 -15.92
CA ASP A 135 2.88 6.94 -16.01
C ASP A 135 1.82 6.16 -15.21
N TYR A 136 2.24 5.35 -14.22
CA TYR A 136 1.35 4.67 -13.27
C TYR A 136 0.90 5.56 -12.11
N LEU A 137 1.68 6.59 -11.78
CA LEU A 137 1.30 7.62 -10.80
C LEU A 137 1.11 8.97 -11.49
N LYS A 138 0.06 9.66 -11.09
CA LYS A 138 -0.26 11.03 -11.51
C LYS A 138 -0.15 11.94 -10.30
N ILE A 139 0.91 12.73 -10.25
CA ILE A 139 1.19 13.60 -9.12
C ILE A 139 1.13 15.05 -9.61
N PRO A 140 0.14 15.84 -9.19
CA PRO A 140 0.07 17.25 -9.57
C PRO A 140 1.30 18.03 -9.08
N ASP A 141 1.77 18.95 -9.90
CA ASP A 141 2.92 19.81 -9.60
C ASP A 141 2.80 20.46 -8.21
N GLY A 142 3.89 20.47 -7.47
CA GLY A 142 3.98 21.06 -6.15
C GLY A 142 3.21 20.29 -5.06
N THR A 143 2.73 19.07 -5.33
CA THR A 143 2.12 18.19 -4.32
C THR A 143 3.19 17.51 -3.47
N LEU A 144 4.23 16.95 -4.09
CA LEU A 144 5.36 16.37 -3.37
C LEU A 144 6.28 17.46 -2.81
N ILE A 145 6.76 17.23 -1.61
CA ILE A 145 7.78 18.06 -0.95
C ILE A 145 8.86 17.17 -0.35
N GLU A 146 10.06 17.71 -0.28
CA GLU A 146 11.16 17.07 0.43
C GLU A 146 10.95 17.09 1.95
N THR A 147 11.51 16.09 2.63
CA THR A 147 11.39 15.98 4.11
C THR A 147 11.89 17.24 4.82
N ASP A 148 12.94 17.86 4.30
CA ASP A 148 13.53 19.08 4.88
C ASP A 148 12.63 20.32 4.69
N GLU A 149 11.70 20.27 3.75
CA GLU A 149 10.72 21.34 3.50
C GLU A 149 9.50 21.25 4.41
N MET A 150 9.26 20.11 5.08
CA MET A 150 8.13 19.95 6.00
C MET A 150 8.04 21.05 7.07
N LYS A 151 9.18 21.59 7.49
CA LYS A 151 9.26 22.72 8.45
C LYS A 151 8.58 24.00 7.99
N ASN A 152 8.30 24.13 6.69
CA ASN A 152 7.65 25.29 6.08
C ASN A 152 6.11 25.17 6.09
N TYR A 153 5.57 24.05 6.57
CA TYR A 153 4.14 23.73 6.56
C TYR A 153 3.67 23.39 7.99
N THR A 154 2.41 23.67 8.25
CA THR A 154 1.79 23.27 9.52
C THR A 154 1.43 21.78 9.50
N PRO A 155 1.29 21.11 10.67
CA PRO A 155 0.99 19.68 10.72
C PRO A 155 -0.21 19.26 9.86
N GLU A 156 -1.30 20.02 9.88
CA GLU A 156 -2.51 19.76 9.13
C GLU A 156 -2.34 19.88 7.61
N GLN A 157 -1.25 20.48 7.14
CA GLN A 157 -0.92 20.59 5.72
C GLN A 157 -0.07 19.42 5.20
N ILE A 158 0.31 18.47 6.07
CA ILE A 158 1.26 17.41 5.73
C ILE A 158 0.59 16.04 5.76
N VAL A 159 0.90 15.25 4.74
CA VAL A 159 0.72 13.81 4.69
C VAL A 159 2.09 13.17 4.47
N LEU A 160 2.46 12.24 5.32
CA LEU A 160 3.69 11.46 5.17
C LEU A 160 3.35 10.05 4.72
N ILE A 161 3.83 9.63 3.55
CA ILE A 161 3.73 8.24 3.08
C ILE A 161 5.04 7.53 3.43
N THR A 162 4.95 6.37 4.08
CA THR A 162 6.14 5.69 4.58
C THR A 162 6.06 4.17 4.47
N THR A 163 7.22 3.53 4.55
CA THR A 163 7.34 2.07 4.70
C THR A 163 7.24 1.66 6.16
N GLY A 164 7.06 0.36 6.41
CA GLY A 164 7.05 -0.20 7.77
C GLY A 164 5.68 -0.66 8.25
N SER A 165 4.73 -0.82 7.32
CA SER A 165 3.39 -1.33 7.63
C SER A 165 3.39 -2.78 8.15
N GLN A 166 4.50 -3.51 8.03
CA GLN A 166 4.68 -4.87 8.53
C GLN A 166 5.58 -4.95 9.78
N GLY A 167 5.96 -3.81 10.35
CA GLY A 167 6.76 -3.74 11.56
C GLY A 167 8.24 -4.10 11.35
N GLU A 168 8.74 -4.00 10.13
CA GLU A 168 10.15 -4.25 9.80
C GLU A 168 11.04 -3.24 10.57
N SER A 169 12.01 -3.74 11.33
CA SER A 169 12.81 -2.91 12.25
C SER A 169 13.60 -1.80 11.57
N MET A 170 14.00 -2.01 10.31
CA MET A 170 14.76 -1.04 9.52
C MET A 170 13.90 -0.10 8.69
N ALA A 171 12.58 -0.32 8.65
CA ALA A 171 11.66 0.52 7.91
C ALA A 171 11.50 1.91 8.55
N ALA A 172 11.06 2.88 7.76
CA ALA A 172 11.01 4.26 8.19
C ALA A 172 10.05 4.46 9.38
N LEU A 173 8.82 3.90 9.35
CA LEU A 173 7.88 4.03 10.47
C LEU A 173 8.43 3.43 11.77
N SER A 174 9.02 2.23 11.73
CA SER A 174 9.60 1.58 12.93
C SER A 174 10.70 2.43 13.55
N ARG A 175 11.51 3.07 12.70
CA ARG A 175 12.56 3.99 13.17
C ARG A 175 12.00 5.29 13.72
N MET A 176 10.90 5.80 13.15
CA MET A 176 10.17 6.97 13.68
C MET A 176 9.58 6.66 15.05
N ALA A 177 8.89 5.52 15.18
CA ALA A 177 8.27 5.07 16.43
C ALA A 177 9.30 4.88 17.57
N ALA A 178 10.48 4.35 17.23
CA ALA A 178 11.60 4.19 18.17
C ALA A 178 12.43 5.49 18.39
N ASN A 179 12.02 6.61 17.77
CA ASN A 179 12.77 7.89 17.79
C ASN A 179 14.21 7.77 17.24
N LEU A 180 14.41 6.89 16.27
CA LEU A 180 15.70 6.62 15.61
C LEU A 180 15.77 7.16 14.17
N HIS A 181 14.69 7.77 13.69
CA HIS A 181 14.66 8.36 12.36
C HIS A 181 15.33 9.74 12.36
N ARG A 182 16.23 9.97 11.38
CA ARG A 182 17.09 11.16 11.40
C ARG A 182 16.37 12.48 11.10
N LYS A 183 15.31 12.42 10.28
CA LYS A 183 14.64 13.62 9.75
C LYS A 183 13.24 13.83 10.30
N VAL A 184 12.56 12.75 10.68
CA VAL A 184 11.16 12.80 11.12
C VAL A 184 11.04 12.18 12.51
N SER A 185 10.42 12.91 13.41
CA SER A 185 9.96 12.42 14.72
C SER A 185 8.45 12.43 14.77
N ILE A 186 7.89 11.45 15.48
CA ILE A 186 6.46 11.39 15.78
C ILE A 186 6.14 12.44 16.84
N GLN A 187 5.05 13.17 16.66
CA GLN A 187 4.63 14.25 17.54
C GLN A 187 3.27 13.94 18.17
N PRO A 188 3.00 14.41 19.40
CA PRO A 188 1.65 14.37 19.94
C PRO A 188 0.65 15.05 18.99
N GLY A 189 -0.46 14.37 18.71
CA GLY A 189 -1.47 14.84 17.75
C GLY A 189 -1.29 14.35 16.31
N ASP A 190 -0.21 13.61 16.01
CA ASP A 190 -0.11 12.91 14.72
C ASP A 190 -1.16 11.80 14.62
N CYS A 191 -1.72 11.62 13.43
CA CYS A 191 -2.55 10.47 13.07
C CYS A 191 -1.69 9.47 12.30
N VAL A 192 -1.44 8.29 12.87
CA VAL A 192 -0.69 7.22 12.21
C VAL A 192 -1.64 6.14 11.72
N VAL A 193 -1.54 5.82 10.43
CA VAL A 193 -2.42 4.87 9.74
C VAL A 193 -1.59 3.71 9.22
N PHE A 194 -1.95 2.49 9.60
CA PHE A 194 -1.44 1.27 8.98
C PHE A 194 -2.39 0.88 7.85
N SER A 195 -1.95 1.12 6.62
CA SER A 195 -2.76 0.83 5.43
C SER A 195 -2.38 -0.52 4.81
N SER A 196 -2.32 -1.55 5.65
CA SER A 196 -2.13 -2.95 5.26
C SER A 196 -2.50 -3.86 6.41
N THR A 197 -2.99 -5.06 6.09
CA THR A 197 -3.14 -6.12 7.09
C THR A 197 -1.78 -6.79 7.35
N PRO A 198 -1.44 -7.14 8.59
CA PRO A 198 -0.24 -7.91 8.86
C PRO A 198 -0.21 -9.22 8.07
N ILE A 199 0.89 -9.48 7.37
CA ILE A 199 1.17 -10.78 6.76
C ILE A 199 1.31 -11.81 7.88
N PRO A 200 0.79 -13.05 7.72
CA PRO A 200 0.94 -14.09 8.74
C PRO A 200 2.38 -14.24 9.21
N GLY A 201 2.59 -14.10 10.53
CA GLY A 201 3.91 -14.11 11.17
C GLY A 201 4.47 -12.72 11.53
N ASN A 202 3.92 -11.63 11.00
CA ASN A 202 4.37 -10.26 11.28
C ASN A 202 3.57 -9.57 12.41
N GLU A 203 2.55 -10.21 12.97
CA GLU A 203 1.62 -9.62 13.95
C GLU A 203 2.36 -9.05 15.17
N LYS A 204 3.38 -9.79 15.68
CA LYS A 204 4.19 -9.35 16.83
C LYS A 204 5.02 -8.10 16.50
N SER A 205 5.58 -8.04 15.30
CA SER A 205 6.38 -6.92 14.85
C SER A 205 5.53 -5.66 14.67
N VAL A 206 4.36 -5.80 14.08
CA VAL A 206 3.38 -4.70 13.94
C VAL A 206 2.89 -4.24 15.30
N ALA A 207 2.50 -5.16 16.20
CA ALA A 207 2.08 -4.82 17.57
C ALA A 207 3.17 -4.07 18.34
N LYS A 208 4.44 -4.44 18.15
CA LYS A 208 5.56 -3.72 18.77
C LYS A 208 5.60 -2.25 18.31
N VAL A 209 5.51 -2.00 17.01
CA VAL A 209 5.51 -0.62 16.48
C VAL A 209 4.31 0.17 16.98
N ILE A 210 3.11 -0.45 17.03
CA ILE A 210 1.91 0.20 17.58
C ILE A 210 2.12 0.58 19.06
N ASN A 211 2.72 -0.30 19.87
CA ASN A 211 3.01 -0.01 21.26
C ASN A 211 4.03 1.14 21.40
N GLU A 212 5.07 1.18 20.58
CA GLU A 212 6.05 2.27 20.55
C GLU A 212 5.38 3.60 20.18
N LEU A 213 4.48 3.60 19.19
CA LEU A 213 3.68 4.76 18.83
C LEU A 213 2.74 5.19 19.98
N GLY A 214 2.14 4.23 20.71
CA GLY A 214 1.29 4.51 21.87
C GLY A 214 2.03 5.23 23.00
N ILE A 215 3.32 4.95 23.21
CA ILE A 215 4.17 5.64 24.18
C ILE A 215 4.32 7.13 23.82
N CYS A 216 4.28 7.48 22.54
CA CYS A 216 4.33 8.86 22.06
C CYS A 216 3.00 9.60 22.19
N LEU A 217 1.98 9.02 22.83
CA LEU A 217 0.61 9.57 22.97
C LEU A 217 -0.08 9.84 21.65
N LEU A 218 0.06 8.91 20.72
CA LEU A 218 -0.51 9.00 19.37
C LEU A 218 -1.88 8.35 19.29
N TYR A 219 -2.69 8.87 18.38
CA TYR A 219 -3.86 8.17 17.89
C TYR A 219 -3.45 7.34 16.66
N THR A 220 -3.69 6.04 16.71
CA THR A 220 -3.46 5.14 15.57
C THR A 220 -4.79 4.59 15.08
N SER A 221 -4.98 4.52 13.76
CA SER A 221 -6.11 3.82 13.17
C SER A 221 -5.61 2.81 12.14
N ASP A 222 -6.28 1.67 12.08
CA ASP A 222 -6.05 0.64 11.08
C ASP A 222 -7.00 0.88 9.90
N ALA A 223 -6.45 1.05 8.71
CA ALA A 223 -7.20 1.35 7.48
C ALA A 223 -7.32 0.14 6.55
N ALA A 224 -7.08 -1.07 7.05
CA ALA A 224 -7.13 -2.30 6.25
C ALA A 224 -8.53 -2.82 5.99
#